data_98135b937b148d550425f05498596ac1
#
_entry.id   98135b937b148d550425f05498596ac1
#
_cell.length_a   1.000
_cell.length_b   1.000
_cell.length_c   1.000
_cell.angle_alpha   90.00
_cell.angle_beta   90.00
_cell.angle_gamma   90.00
#
_symmetry.space_group_name_H-M   'P 1'
#
loop_
_entity.id
_entity.type
_entity.pdbx_description
1 polymer ?
#
loop_
_entity_poly.entity_id
_entity_poly.type
_entity_poly.pdbx_seq_one_letter_code
_entity_poly.pdbx_strand_id
1 'polypeptide(L)'
;MLRKSVVFAVFVPIVLMACTKPAKADASLQKAQSGTEEAVSPELRKLDTVLSVMSERAKEAVTISSKKEFLSDLEDVLVAEKKYRSDDLPLYTLIDKKNPVSADYVPKDLVPLVKNDLFSINRNDLSLRPDAYEALKELSAAALSDGIKILVSSTYRSYKYQENLFNYWVSVDGLEEAERESSRPGTSQHQLGSVIDFGSITDDFAETKMGQWIYANASDYGWSLSFPKGYEDVTGYRWECWHFRFIGKEACAFQKKYFSNIQQFMLEFIDIWKSS
;
A
#
# COMPACT_ATOMS: atom_id res chain seq x y z
N MET A 1 33.67 -46.26 -39.62
CA MET A 1 34.53 -46.12 -40.82
C MET A 1 34.68 -44.61 -41.06
N LEU A 2 35.69 -44.09 -41.05
CA LEU A 2 36.92 -43.53 -41.58
C LEU A 2 37.55 -42.52 -40.63
N ARG A 3 38.76 -42.83 -40.27
CA ARG A 3 39.79 -41.91 -39.70
C ARG A 3 40.29 -40.96 -40.74
N LYS A 4 40.77 -39.80 -40.31
CA LYS A 4 42.04 -39.14 -40.79
C LYS A 4 42.27 -37.92 -39.91
N SER A 5 43.18 -37.87 -39.04
CA SER A 5 44.68 -37.78 -39.11
C SER A 5 45.18 -36.33 -39.09
N VAL A 6 45.87 -36.07 -38.06
CA VAL A 6 46.72 -34.98 -37.55
C VAL A 6 47.81 -34.58 -38.57
N VAL A 7 48.14 -33.29 -38.62
CA VAL A 7 49.52 -32.80 -38.94
C VAL A 7 49.88 -31.66 -38.01
N PHE A 8 50.95 -31.91 -37.23
CA PHE A 8 51.73 -30.91 -36.48
C PHE A 8 52.69 -30.16 -37.39
N ALA A 9 52.80 -28.87 -37.24
CA ALA A 9 53.95 -28.11 -37.74
C ALA A 9 54.54 -27.28 -36.59
N VAL A 10 55.74 -27.62 -36.23
CA VAL A 10 56.62 -26.93 -35.28
C VAL A 10 57.41 -25.89 -36.07
N PHE A 11 57.43 -24.65 -35.59
CA PHE A 11 58.46 -23.68 -36.02
C PHE A 11 59.09 -23.03 -34.77
N VAL A 12 60.43 -23.16 -34.72
CA VAL A 12 61.33 -22.67 -33.69
C VAL A 12 61.84 -21.25 -34.07
N PRO A 13 62.08 -20.38 -33.09
CA PRO A 13 62.36 -18.97 -33.32
C PRO A 13 63.81 -18.64 -33.54
N ILE A 14 64.08 -17.64 -34.31
CA ILE A 14 65.40 -17.00 -34.45
C ILE A 14 65.40 -15.71 -33.59
N VAL A 15 66.29 -15.69 -32.62
CA VAL A 15 66.61 -14.53 -31.77
C VAL A 15 67.55 -13.60 -32.51
N LEU A 16 67.21 -12.34 -32.71
CA LEU A 16 68.12 -11.27 -33.10
C LEU A 16 68.14 -10.19 -32.00
N MET A 17 69.24 -10.14 -31.27
CA MET A 17 69.58 -9.03 -30.38
C MET A 17 69.90 -7.81 -31.13
N ALA A 18 69.23 -6.68 -30.83
CA ALA A 18 69.67 -5.35 -31.20
C ALA A 18 69.60 -4.45 -29.98
N CYS A 19 70.77 -3.97 -29.54
CA CYS A 19 70.91 -2.92 -28.51
C CYS A 19 70.46 -1.57 -29.04
N THR A 20 69.52 -0.89 -28.30
CA THR A 20 69.34 0.54 -28.38
C THR A 20 69.02 1.17 -27.01
N LYS A 21 69.57 2.36 -26.84
CA LYS A 21 69.70 3.20 -25.64
C LYS A 21 68.37 3.55 -24.92
N PRO A 22 68.42 3.97 -23.64
CA PRO A 22 67.23 4.33 -22.87
C PRO A 22 66.67 5.67 -23.31
N ALA A 23 65.39 5.72 -23.69
CA ALA A 23 64.61 6.94 -23.86
C ALA A 23 63.90 7.29 -22.56
N LYS A 24 63.83 8.59 -22.30
CA LYS A 24 63.30 9.26 -21.14
C LYS A 24 61.87 8.79 -20.77
N ALA A 25 61.63 8.59 -19.47
CA ALA A 25 60.32 8.35 -18.89
C ALA A 25 59.40 9.54 -19.19
N ASP A 26 58.33 9.29 -19.90
CA ASP A 26 57.24 10.21 -20.13
C ASP A 26 56.22 10.03 -18.97
N ALA A 27 56.07 11.08 -18.15
CA ALA A 27 55.19 11.13 -16.99
C ALA A 27 53.79 11.55 -17.40
N SER A 28 53.06 10.67 -18.14
CA SER A 28 51.70 11.00 -18.60
C SER A 28 50.77 9.78 -18.70
N LEU A 29 50.74 8.89 -17.70
CA LEU A 29 49.73 7.81 -17.61
C LEU A 29 49.38 7.46 -16.17
N GLN A 30 49.02 8.49 -15.40
CA GLN A 30 48.27 8.32 -14.14
C GLN A 30 47.10 9.29 -14.12
N LYS A 31 46.18 9.06 -15.06
CA LYS A 31 44.87 9.72 -15.02
C LYS A 31 43.86 8.76 -15.61
N ALA A 32 43.22 7.98 -14.76
CA ALA A 32 41.89 7.43 -14.93
C ALA A 32 41.71 6.23 -14.03
N GLN A 33 41.33 6.48 -12.82
CA GLN A 33 40.42 5.63 -12.01
C GLN A 33 40.08 6.37 -10.70
N SER A 34 39.56 7.61 -10.82
CA SER A 34 38.66 8.14 -9.83
C SER A 34 37.26 7.75 -10.32
N GLY A 35 36.89 6.51 -10.13
CA GLY A 35 35.49 6.18 -10.06
C GLY A 35 34.93 6.99 -8.89
N THR A 36 34.27 8.10 -9.18
CA THR A 36 33.42 8.78 -8.24
C THR A 36 32.40 7.74 -7.82
N GLU A 37 32.55 7.15 -6.63
CA GLU A 37 31.42 6.59 -5.89
C GLU A 37 30.43 7.73 -5.80
N GLU A 38 29.39 7.67 -6.62
CA GLU A 38 28.26 8.58 -6.55
C GLU A 38 27.71 8.38 -5.15
N ALA A 39 27.90 9.35 -4.28
CA ALA A 39 27.50 9.26 -2.88
C ALA A 39 26.00 8.94 -2.86
N VAL A 40 25.64 7.74 -2.41
CA VAL A 40 24.24 7.30 -2.30
C VAL A 40 23.45 8.35 -1.52
N SER A 41 22.37 8.88 -2.13
CA SER A 41 21.62 9.98 -1.53
C SER A 41 21.08 9.59 -0.14
N PRO A 42 20.86 10.56 0.77
CA PRO A 42 20.27 10.29 2.08
C PRO A 42 18.94 9.55 1.97
N GLU A 43 18.10 9.92 0.98
CA GLU A 43 16.78 9.32 0.75
C GLU A 43 16.91 7.85 0.32
N LEU A 44 17.91 7.52 -0.50
CA LEU A 44 18.16 6.11 -0.90
C LEU A 44 18.60 5.27 0.29
N ARG A 45 19.45 5.82 1.18
CA ARG A 45 19.84 5.11 2.41
C ARG A 45 18.65 4.94 3.35
N LYS A 46 17.82 5.97 3.50
CA LYS A 46 16.58 5.92 4.27
C LYS A 46 15.65 4.83 3.72
N LEU A 47 15.46 4.77 2.39
CA LEU A 47 14.64 3.75 1.74
C LEU A 47 15.14 2.34 2.08
N ASP A 48 16.44 2.09 1.94
CA ASP A 48 17.02 0.78 2.27
C ASP A 48 16.83 0.41 3.75
N THR A 49 16.97 1.38 4.64
CA THR A 49 16.73 1.20 6.08
C THR A 49 15.27 0.84 6.35
N VAL A 50 14.33 1.60 5.80
CA VAL A 50 12.88 1.35 5.98
C VAL A 50 12.51 -0.03 5.46
N LEU A 51 12.91 -0.38 4.24
CA LEU A 51 12.65 -1.70 3.66
C LEU A 51 13.23 -2.84 4.52
N SER A 52 14.38 -2.63 5.16
CA SER A 52 15.03 -3.66 5.97
C SER A 52 14.30 -4.00 7.27
N VAL A 53 13.51 -3.06 7.82
CA VAL A 53 12.80 -3.23 9.10
C VAL A 53 11.31 -3.53 8.96
N MET A 54 10.77 -3.54 7.73
CA MET A 54 9.41 -3.99 7.46
C MET A 54 9.20 -5.45 7.86
N SER A 55 7.95 -5.85 8.04
CA SER A 55 7.58 -7.26 8.26
C SER A 55 8.07 -8.15 7.11
N GLU A 56 8.38 -9.42 7.39
CA GLU A 56 8.91 -10.34 6.36
C GLU A 56 7.92 -10.49 5.18
N ARG A 57 6.63 -10.62 5.46
CA ARG A 57 5.59 -10.69 4.43
C ARG A 57 5.54 -9.43 3.54
N ALA A 58 5.76 -8.25 4.14
CA ALA A 58 5.82 -7.00 3.38
C ALA A 58 7.08 -6.95 2.50
N LYS A 59 8.25 -7.35 3.02
CA LYS A 59 9.50 -7.44 2.23
C LYS A 59 9.37 -8.34 1.01
N GLU A 60 8.73 -9.50 1.16
CA GLU A 60 8.48 -10.45 0.06
C GLU A 60 7.52 -9.88 -1.01
N ALA A 61 6.58 -9.03 -0.60
CA ALA A 61 5.56 -8.46 -1.46
C ALA A 61 6.00 -7.19 -2.19
N VAL A 62 7.03 -6.47 -1.67
CA VAL A 62 7.51 -5.23 -2.25
C VAL A 62 8.26 -5.48 -3.54
N THR A 63 7.89 -4.77 -4.60
CA THR A 63 8.56 -4.85 -5.91
C THR A 63 9.03 -3.47 -6.35
N ILE A 64 10.34 -3.23 -6.34
CA ILE A 64 10.95 -1.95 -6.73
C ILE A 64 11.96 -2.20 -7.85
N SER A 65 11.60 -1.85 -9.08
CA SER A 65 12.51 -1.91 -10.24
C SER A 65 13.45 -0.71 -10.33
N SER A 66 13.02 0.45 -9.82
CA SER A 66 13.78 1.68 -9.77
C SER A 66 13.54 2.41 -8.45
N LYS A 67 14.56 2.47 -7.59
CA LYS A 67 14.47 3.22 -6.32
C LYS A 67 14.21 4.71 -6.52
N LYS A 68 14.74 5.29 -7.60
CA LYS A 68 14.52 6.70 -7.93
C LYS A 68 13.06 6.97 -8.29
N GLU A 69 12.46 6.12 -9.11
CA GLU A 69 11.04 6.20 -9.46
C GLU A 69 10.15 5.98 -8.24
N PHE A 70 10.47 4.97 -7.43
CA PHE A 70 9.76 4.71 -6.16
C PHE A 70 9.75 5.95 -5.25
N LEU A 71 10.88 6.61 -5.06
CA LEU A 71 10.98 7.82 -4.23
C LEU A 71 10.20 8.99 -4.81
N SER A 72 10.17 9.13 -6.13
CA SER A 72 9.35 10.15 -6.79
C SER A 72 7.86 9.90 -6.59
N ASP A 73 7.40 8.65 -6.78
CA ASP A 73 6.01 8.28 -6.57
C ASP A 73 5.59 8.36 -5.09
N LEU A 74 6.53 8.05 -4.17
CA LEU A 74 6.32 8.23 -2.73
C LEU A 74 6.14 9.71 -2.37
N GLU A 75 6.94 10.61 -2.97
CA GLU A 75 6.79 12.06 -2.75
C GLU A 75 5.41 12.52 -3.19
N ASP A 76 4.93 12.08 -4.36
CA ASP A 76 3.58 12.40 -4.85
C ASP A 76 2.49 11.92 -3.88
N VAL A 77 2.62 10.72 -3.33
CA VAL A 77 1.69 10.19 -2.29
C VAL A 77 1.71 11.06 -1.04
N LEU A 78 2.90 11.42 -0.53
CA LEU A 78 3.02 12.23 0.70
C LEU A 78 2.56 13.68 0.47
N VAL A 79 2.72 14.22 -0.74
CA VAL A 79 2.17 15.54 -1.13
C VAL A 79 0.65 15.47 -1.24
N ALA A 80 0.10 14.39 -1.83
CA ALA A 80 -1.35 14.19 -1.93
C ALA A 80 -2.00 14.08 -0.55
N GLU A 81 -1.37 13.37 0.41
CA GLU A 81 -1.89 13.28 1.78
C GLU A 81 -2.13 14.67 2.41
N LYS A 82 -1.22 15.64 2.16
CA LYS A 82 -1.35 17.00 2.69
C LYS A 82 -2.53 17.79 2.11
N LYS A 83 -3.07 17.38 0.97
CA LYS A 83 -4.25 17.98 0.34
C LYS A 83 -5.54 17.52 1.02
N TYR A 84 -5.53 16.30 1.58
CA TYR A 84 -6.69 15.77 2.28
C TYR A 84 -6.82 16.44 3.63
N ARG A 85 -8.03 16.81 3.99
CA ARG A 85 -8.32 17.40 5.28
C ARG A 85 -7.98 16.40 6.36
N SER A 86 -7.04 16.75 7.21
CA SER A 86 -6.69 15.97 8.39
C SER A 86 -6.86 16.82 9.63
N ASP A 87 -7.26 16.17 10.70
CA ASP A 87 -7.27 16.73 12.04
C ASP A 87 -6.01 16.26 12.80
N ASP A 88 -6.18 15.56 13.93
CA ASP A 88 -5.06 15.07 14.73
C ASP A 88 -4.40 13.81 14.13
N LEU A 89 -5.08 13.10 13.19
CA LEU A 89 -4.56 11.90 12.54
C LEU A 89 -4.49 12.06 11.02
N PRO A 90 -3.30 11.83 10.42
CA PRO A 90 -3.12 11.82 8.96
C PRO A 90 -3.96 10.74 8.26
N LEU A 91 -4.20 10.91 6.95
CA LEU A 91 -4.96 9.94 6.16
C LEU A 91 -4.33 8.54 6.17
N TYR A 92 -2.98 8.46 6.17
CA TYR A 92 -2.24 7.19 6.16
C TYR A 92 -1.88 6.68 7.55
N THR A 93 -2.62 7.07 8.59
CA THR A 93 -2.43 6.51 9.92
C THR A 93 -2.52 4.98 9.88
N LEU A 94 -1.46 4.32 10.35
CA LEU A 94 -1.49 2.86 10.54
C LEU A 94 -2.36 2.55 11.75
N ILE A 95 -3.46 1.85 11.53
CA ILE A 95 -4.37 1.38 12.57
C ILE A 95 -4.67 -0.09 12.33
N ASP A 96 -4.37 -0.92 13.31
CA ASP A 96 -4.57 -2.37 13.31
C ASP A 96 -4.56 -2.90 14.75
N LYS A 97 -4.52 -4.22 14.95
CA LYS A 97 -4.51 -4.84 16.28
C LYS A 97 -3.34 -4.43 17.17
N LYS A 98 -2.25 -3.93 16.60
CA LYS A 98 -1.02 -3.53 17.31
C LYS A 98 -0.91 -2.01 17.47
N ASN A 99 -1.57 -1.26 16.60
CA ASN A 99 -1.48 0.18 16.48
C ASN A 99 -2.86 0.81 16.75
N PRO A 100 -3.29 0.91 18.02
CA PRO A 100 -4.58 1.50 18.37
C PRO A 100 -4.52 3.03 18.30
N VAL A 101 -5.68 3.65 18.00
CA VAL A 101 -5.90 5.07 18.19
C VAL A 101 -6.55 5.35 19.54
N SER A 102 -6.40 6.57 20.04
CA SER A 102 -6.97 6.99 21.33
C SER A 102 -8.49 6.75 21.40
N ALA A 103 -8.97 6.37 22.59
CA ALA A 103 -10.40 6.26 22.85
C ALA A 103 -11.15 7.58 22.65
N ASP A 104 -10.49 8.71 22.90
CA ASP A 104 -11.05 10.05 22.76
C ASP A 104 -10.96 10.61 21.34
N TYR A 105 -10.32 9.88 20.41
CA TYR A 105 -10.23 10.35 19.03
C TYR A 105 -11.57 10.24 18.33
N VAL A 106 -12.03 11.39 17.87
CA VAL A 106 -13.21 11.58 17.01
C VAL A 106 -12.82 12.55 15.90
N PRO A 107 -12.98 12.18 14.62
CA PRO A 107 -12.75 13.14 13.53
C PRO A 107 -13.62 14.38 13.69
N LYS A 108 -13.00 15.57 13.58
CA LYS A 108 -13.67 16.86 13.86
C LYS A 108 -14.57 17.34 12.73
N ASP A 109 -14.43 16.75 11.54
CA ASP A 109 -15.01 17.21 10.28
C ASP A 109 -16.01 16.21 9.66
N LEU A 110 -16.57 15.30 10.45
CA LEU A 110 -17.52 14.31 9.95
C LEU A 110 -18.76 14.94 9.30
N VAL A 111 -19.05 14.50 8.08
CA VAL A 111 -20.23 14.90 7.30
C VAL A 111 -21.24 13.77 7.32
N PRO A 112 -22.49 14.00 7.80
CA PRO A 112 -23.55 12.99 7.75
C PRO A 112 -23.90 12.61 6.31
N LEU A 113 -24.08 11.30 6.07
CA LEU A 113 -24.61 10.81 4.80
C LEU A 113 -26.14 10.97 4.80
N VAL A 114 -26.66 11.59 3.75
CA VAL A 114 -28.09 11.75 3.53
C VAL A 114 -28.54 10.96 2.31
N LYS A 115 -29.80 10.52 2.31
CA LYS A 115 -30.42 9.87 1.15
C LYS A 115 -30.35 10.79 -0.07
N ASN A 116 -29.91 10.24 -1.20
CA ASN A 116 -29.77 10.96 -2.47
C ASN A 116 -29.96 10.01 -3.66
N ASP A 117 -29.83 10.53 -4.88
CA ASP A 117 -30.01 9.73 -6.10
C ASP A 117 -28.76 8.91 -6.47
N LEU A 118 -27.56 9.29 -5.99
CA LEU A 118 -26.31 8.65 -6.34
C LEU A 118 -26.12 7.29 -5.65
N PHE A 119 -26.41 7.21 -4.36
CA PHE A 119 -26.24 6.00 -3.56
C PHE A 119 -27.39 5.80 -2.56
N SER A 120 -27.50 4.60 -2.04
CA SER A 120 -28.44 4.23 -0.97
C SER A 120 -27.71 4.08 0.35
N ILE A 121 -28.42 4.33 1.45
CA ILE A 121 -27.98 4.07 2.80
C ILE A 121 -29.03 3.20 3.50
N ASN A 122 -28.61 2.26 4.35
CA ASN A 122 -29.52 1.37 5.09
C ASN A 122 -29.83 1.89 6.50
N ARG A 123 -29.12 2.94 6.97
CA ARG A 123 -29.31 3.58 8.29
C ARG A 123 -29.01 5.08 8.18
N ASN A 124 -29.46 5.88 9.15
CA ASN A 124 -29.40 7.35 9.06
C ASN A 124 -28.27 7.98 9.90
N ASP A 125 -27.46 7.19 10.60
CA ASP A 125 -26.36 7.64 11.47
C ASP A 125 -24.98 7.45 10.83
N LEU A 126 -24.95 7.30 9.51
CA LEU A 126 -23.70 7.18 8.74
C LEU A 126 -23.04 8.54 8.54
N SER A 127 -21.73 8.61 8.69
CA SER A 127 -20.93 9.80 8.43
C SER A 127 -19.53 9.47 7.95
N LEU A 128 -18.96 10.34 7.14
CA LEU A 128 -17.60 10.24 6.61
C LEU A 128 -16.88 11.57 6.75
N ARG A 129 -15.56 11.55 6.70
CA ARG A 129 -14.77 12.74 6.48
C ARG A 129 -15.03 13.32 5.09
N PRO A 130 -14.90 14.65 4.89
CA PRO A 130 -15.31 15.32 3.65
C PRO A 130 -14.69 14.72 2.39
N ASP A 131 -13.37 14.44 2.39
CA ASP A 131 -12.71 13.93 1.20
C ASP A 131 -13.18 12.52 0.83
N ALA A 132 -13.39 11.65 1.84
CA ALA A 132 -13.99 10.33 1.64
C ALA A 132 -15.44 10.43 1.13
N TYR A 133 -16.20 11.42 1.59
CA TYR A 133 -17.57 11.65 1.10
C TYR A 133 -17.59 12.12 -0.36
N GLU A 134 -16.70 13.03 -0.75
CA GLU A 134 -16.58 13.44 -2.16
C GLU A 134 -16.16 12.26 -3.05
N ALA A 135 -15.18 11.47 -2.62
CA ALA A 135 -14.76 10.25 -3.34
C ALA A 135 -15.90 9.22 -3.44
N LEU A 136 -16.74 9.08 -2.40
CA LEU A 136 -17.94 8.23 -2.48
C LEU A 136 -18.92 8.74 -3.54
N LYS A 137 -19.11 10.04 -3.67
CA LYS A 137 -19.99 10.61 -4.70
C LYS A 137 -19.46 10.35 -6.10
N GLU A 138 -18.14 10.53 -6.32
CA GLU A 138 -17.50 10.22 -7.60
C GLU A 138 -17.66 8.74 -7.96
N LEU A 139 -17.32 7.84 -7.04
CA LEU A 139 -17.47 6.38 -7.20
C LEU A 139 -18.92 6.02 -7.52
N SER A 140 -19.88 6.60 -6.78
CA SER A 140 -21.30 6.30 -6.94
C SER A 140 -21.87 6.81 -8.26
N ALA A 141 -21.41 7.97 -8.73
CA ALA A 141 -21.81 8.50 -10.03
C ALA A 141 -21.33 7.59 -11.18
N ALA A 142 -20.10 7.11 -11.11
CA ALA A 142 -19.57 6.17 -12.08
C ALA A 142 -20.31 4.82 -12.06
N ALA A 143 -20.55 4.26 -10.87
CA ALA A 143 -21.32 3.02 -10.73
C ALA A 143 -22.74 3.15 -11.28
N LEU A 144 -23.38 4.29 -11.02
CA LEU A 144 -24.72 4.56 -11.51
C LEU A 144 -24.79 4.67 -13.04
N SER A 145 -23.73 5.21 -13.68
CA SER A 145 -23.63 5.23 -15.15
C SER A 145 -23.55 3.82 -15.76
N ASP A 146 -23.03 2.86 -14.99
CA ASP A 146 -22.98 1.43 -15.34
C ASP A 146 -24.23 0.67 -14.85
N GLY A 147 -25.26 1.38 -14.39
CA GLY A 147 -26.54 0.80 -13.94
C GLY A 147 -26.47 0.17 -12.54
N ILE A 148 -25.47 0.52 -11.73
CA ILE A 148 -25.26 -0.01 -10.39
C ILE A 148 -25.47 1.10 -9.36
N LYS A 149 -26.48 0.96 -8.50
CA LYS A 149 -26.66 1.86 -7.36
C LYS A 149 -25.98 1.30 -6.12
N ILE A 150 -24.92 1.99 -5.66
CA ILE A 150 -24.15 1.59 -4.48
C ILE A 150 -25.04 1.66 -3.22
N LEU A 151 -24.89 0.68 -2.33
CA LEU A 151 -25.42 0.69 -0.96
C LEU A 151 -24.28 0.88 0.02
N VAL A 152 -24.38 1.88 0.88
CA VAL A 152 -23.48 2.13 2.01
C VAL A 152 -24.12 1.58 3.29
N SER A 153 -23.45 0.64 3.95
CA SER A 153 -24.00 -0.08 5.10
C SER A 153 -23.37 0.32 6.44
N SER A 154 -22.10 0.68 6.44
CA SER A 154 -21.40 1.17 7.64
C SER A 154 -20.32 2.18 7.22
N THR A 155 -20.04 3.11 8.13
CA THR A 155 -19.01 4.16 7.93
C THR A 155 -18.32 4.45 9.27
N TYR A 156 -18.17 5.73 9.67
CA TYR A 156 -17.59 6.06 10.97
C TYR A 156 -18.28 5.29 12.11
N ARG A 157 -17.47 4.74 13.01
CA ARG A 157 -17.87 4.13 14.26
C ARG A 157 -17.04 4.71 15.41
N SER A 158 -17.70 5.27 16.43
CA SER A 158 -16.99 5.74 17.61
C SER A 158 -16.35 4.59 18.40
N TYR A 159 -15.36 4.89 19.23
CA TYR A 159 -14.76 3.94 20.15
C TYR A 159 -15.83 3.18 20.96
N LYS A 160 -16.79 3.92 21.53
CA LYS A 160 -17.86 3.33 22.36
C LYS A 160 -18.80 2.43 21.54
N TYR A 161 -19.12 2.81 20.31
CA TYR A 161 -19.89 1.96 19.41
C TYR A 161 -19.16 0.65 19.14
N GLN A 162 -17.86 0.75 18.82
CA GLN A 162 -17.03 -0.43 18.53
C GLN A 162 -16.87 -1.34 19.76
N GLU A 163 -16.75 -0.77 20.97
CA GLU A 163 -16.73 -1.54 22.22
C GLU A 163 -18.00 -2.37 22.40
N ASN A 164 -19.17 -1.77 22.21
CA ASN A 164 -20.44 -2.48 22.31
C ASN A 164 -20.57 -3.56 21.23
N LEU A 165 -20.15 -3.27 19.99
CA LEU A 165 -20.18 -4.21 18.87
C LEU A 165 -19.25 -5.41 19.11
N PHE A 166 -18.01 -5.15 19.53
CA PHE A 166 -17.06 -6.21 19.85
C PHE A 166 -17.57 -7.13 20.98
N ASN A 167 -18.07 -6.54 22.07
CA ASN A 167 -18.63 -7.30 23.18
C ASN A 167 -19.86 -8.13 22.78
N TYR A 168 -20.69 -7.61 21.88
CA TYR A 168 -21.79 -8.37 21.29
C TYR A 168 -21.27 -9.63 20.57
N TRP A 169 -20.29 -9.49 19.66
CA TRP A 169 -19.74 -10.62 18.94
C TRP A 169 -19.04 -11.62 19.86
N VAL A 170 -18.32 -11.16 20.90
CA VAL A 170 -17.76 -12.05 21.94
C VAL A 170 -18.85 -12.88 22.61
N SER A 171 -20.02 -12.30 22.84
CA SER A 171 -21.15 -13.01 23.47
C SER A 171 -21.84 -14.02 22.55
N VAL A 172 -21.76 -13.82 21.22
CA VAL A 172 -22.41 -14.68 20.20
C VAL A 172 -21.48 -15.79 19.75
N ASP A 173 -20.24 -15.45 19.38
CA ASP A 173 -19.32 -16.35 18.68
C ASP A 173 -18.08 -16.73 19.51
N GLY A 174 -17.96 -16.16 20.71
CA GLY A 174 -16.79 -16.32 21.56
C GLY A 174 -15.65 -15.38 21.17
N LEU A 175 -14.62 -15.29 22.04
CA LEU A 175 -13.54 -14.31 21.91
C LEU A 175 -12.69 -14.56 20.66
N GLU A 176 -12.36 -15.81 20.38
CA GLU A 176 -11.45 -16.17 19.26
C GLU A 176 -12.03 -15.74 17.91
N GLU A 177 -13.30 -16.07 17.64
CA GLU A 177 -13.94 -15.70 16.38
C GLU A 177 -14.25 -14.20 16.32
N ALA A 178 -14.71 -13.61 17.43
CA ALA A 178 -14.92 -12.17 17.51
C ALA A 178 -13.66 -11.37 17.17
N GLU A 179 -12.48 -11.84 17.53
CA GLU A 179 -11.21 -11.19 17.17
C GLU A 179 -10.86 -11.31 15.69
N ARG A 180 -11.35 -12.32 14.99
CA ARG A 180 -11.13 -12.48 13.55
C ARG A 180 -12.07 -11.62 12.72
N GLU A 181 -13.27 -11.34 13.22
CA GLU A 181 -14.35 -10.69 12.47
C GLU A 181 -14.63 -9.25 12.93
N SER A 182 -14.19 -8.85 14.11
CA SER A 182 -14.47 -7.53 14.66
C SER A 182 -13.24 -6.95 15.35
N SER A 183 -12.99 -5.67 15.11
CA SER A 183 -11.90 -4.97 15.75
C SER A 183 -12.20 -4.72 17.23
N ARG A 184 -11.19 -4.85 18.10
CA ARG A 184 -11.25 -4.30 19.45
C ARG A 184 -11.46 -2.77 19.38
N PRO A 185 -12.08 -2.15 20.38
CA PRO A 185 -12.19 -0.69 20.43
C PRO A 185 -10.80 -0.04 20.38
N GLY A 186 -10.67 1.00 19.56
CA GLY A 186 -9.39 1.67 19.29
C GLY A 186 -8.58 1.08 18.14
N THR A 187 -8.88 -0.15 17.66
CA THR A 187 -8.15 -0.78 16.55
C THR A 187 -8.96 -0.86 15.25
N SER A 188 -10.17 -0.27 15.24
CA SER A 188 -11.05 -0.26 14.08
C SER A 188 -10.70 0.88 13.12
N GLN A 189 -10.48 0.58 11.85
CA GLN A 189 -10.30 1.58 10.79
C GLN A 189 -11.53 2.50 10.65
N HIS A 190 -12.73 2.06 11.01
CA HIS A 190 -13.94 2.88 11.01
C HIS A 190 -13.85 4.11 11.93
N GLN A 191 -13.02 4.06 12.99
CA GLN A 191 -12.84 5.21 13.87
C GLN A 191 -12.15 6.39 13.16
N LEU A 192 -11.45 6.15 12.04
CA LEU A 192 -10.82 7.20 11.24
C LEU A 192 -11.83 8.04 10.43
N GLY A 193 -13.08 7.58 10.24
CA GLY A 193 -14.09 8.27 9.44
C GLY A 193 -13.83 8.25 7.92
N SER A 194 -12.93 7.39 7.46
CA SER A 194 -12.56 7.23 6.05
C SER A 194 -12.80 5.82 5.50
N VAL A 195 -13.73 5.08 6.10
CA VAL A 195 -14.01 3.67 5.77
C VAL A 195 -15.48 3.49 5.45
N ILE A 196 -15.76 2.62 4.48
CA ILE A 196 -17.11 2.18 4.12
C ILE A 196 -17.15 0.66 4.08
N ASP A 197 -18.20 0.09 4.69
CA ASP A 197 -18.68 -1.24 4.35
C ASP A 197 -19.78 -1.10 3.29
N PHE A 198 -19.54 -1.67 2.11
CA PHE A 198 -20.48 -1.62 0.98
C PHE A 198 -21.42 -2.84 0.96
N GLY A 199 -22.65 -2.65 0.56
CA GLY A 199 -23.61 -3.72 0.28
C GLY A 199 -23.98 -4.56 1.49
N SER A 200 -24.06 -5.88 1.33
CA SER A 200 -24.18 -6.83 2.42
C SER A 200 -22.82 -7.04 3.11
N ILE A 201 -22.83 -7.14 4.44
CA ILE A 201 -21.63 -7.42 5.23
C ILE A 201 -21.52 -8.94 5.37
N THR A 202 -21.37 -9.62 4.25
CA THR A 202 -21.21 -11.07 4.11
C THR A 202 -20.34 -11.41 2.89
N ASP A 203 -19.73 -12.58 2.88
CA ASP A 203 -18.85 -13.03 1.76
C ASP A 203 -19.58 -13.04 0.41
N ASP A 204 -20.89 -13.26 0.39
CA ASP A 204 -21.72 -13.25 -0.83
C ASP A 204 -21.69 -11.89 -1.55
N PHE A 205 -21.30 -10.82 -0.87
CA PHE A 205 -21.15 -9.50 -1.50
C PHE A 205 -20.19 -9.56 -2.70
N ALA A 206 -19.11 -10.33 -2.60
CA ALA A 206 -18.14 -10.50 -3.68
C ALA A 206 -18.76 -11.06 -4.99
N GLU A 207 -19.85 -11.83 -4.88
CA GLU A 207 -20.52 -12.45 -6.03
C GLU A 207 -21.61 -11.54 -6.61
N THR A 208 -21.96 -10.45 -5.94
CA THR A 208 -22.94 -9.49 -6.45
C THR A 208 -22.36 -8.63 -7.58
N LYS A 209 -23.23 -8.13 -8.47
CA LYS A 209 -22.80 -7.17 -9.51
C LYS A 209 -22.16 -5.93 -8.91
N MET A 210 -22.66 -5.43 -7.76
CA MET A 210 -22.11 -4.28 -7.06
C MET A 210 -20.73 -4.60 -6.48
N GLY A 211 -20.57 -5.73 -5.81
CA GLY A 211 -19.28 -6.14 -5.23
C GLY A 211 -18.20 -6.32 -6.30
N GLN A 212 -18.52 -6.98 -7.39
CA GLN A 212 -17.60 -7.17 -8.53
C GLN A 212 -17.21 -5.83 -9.16
N TRP A 213 -18.18 -4.92 -9.34
CA TRP A 213 -17.91 -3.60 -9.89
C TRP A 213 -17.03 -2.76 -8.96
N ILE A 214 -17.35 -2.74 -7.65
CA ILE A 214 -16.54 -2.02 -6.66
C ILE A 214 -15.13 -2.57 -6.60
N TYR A 215 -14.97 -3.90 -6.55
CA TYR A 215 -13.65 -4.53 -6.54
C TYR A 215 -12.80 -4.13 -7.77
N ALA A 216 -13.41 -4.00 -8.94
CA ALA A 216 -12.72 -3.64 -10.17
C ALA A 216 -12.37 -2.15 -10.26
N ASN A 217 -13.18 -1.25 -9.70
CA ASN A 217 -13.12 0.17 -9.99
C ASN A 217 -12.75 1.05 -8.78
N ALA A 218 -12.93 0.59 -7.55
CA ALA A 218 -12.81 1.42 -6.35
C ALA A 218 -11.47 2.15 -6.22
N SER A 219 -10.36 1.52 -6.66
CA SER A 219 -9.02 2.11 -6.61
C SER A 219 -8.87 3.38 -7.44
N ASP A 220 -9.61 3.50 -8.55
CA ASP A 220 -9.57 4.68 -9.41
C ASP A 220 -10.25 5.90 -8.77
N TYR A 221 -10.99 5.66 -7.69
CA TYR A 221 -11.64 6.67 -6.86
C TYR A 221 -11.01 6.80 -5.47
N GLY A 222 -9.84 6.20 -5.26
CA GLY A 222 -9.09 6.31 -4.00
C GLY A 222 -9.53 5.37 -2.89
N TRP A 223 -10.36 4.35 -3.18
CA TRP A 223 -10.81 3.36 -2.22
C TRP A 223 -10.01 2.06 -2.35
N SER A 224 -9.50 1.56 -1.26
CA SER A 224 -8.68 0.35 -1.18
C SER A 224 -9.32 -0.69 -0.27
N LEU A 225 -9.34 -1.96 -0.72
CA LEU A 225 -9.76 -3.10 0.09
C LEU A 225 -8.76 -3.30 1.24
N SER A 226 -9.24 -3.28 2.49
CA SER A 226 -8.37 -3.36 3.67
C SER A 226 -8.00 -4.79 4.07
N PHE A 227 -8.91 -5.74 3.91
CA PHE A 227 -8.76 -7.12 4.37
C PHE A 227 -8.91 -8.11 3.21
N PRO A 228 -7.89 -8.24 2.33
CA PRO A 228 -7.94 -9.09 1.16
C PRO A 228 -7.83 -10.57 1.53
N LYS A 229 -8.38 -11.45 0.67
CA LYS A 229 -8.36 -12.90 0.86
C LYS A 229 -6.92 -13.43 0.90
N GLY A 230 -6.62 -14.26 1.89
CA GLY A 230 -5.30 -14.88 2.06
C GLY A 230 -4.27 -14.03 2.81
N TYR A 231 -4.70 -12.92 3.42
CA TYR A 231 -3.83 -12.02 4.19
C TYR A 231 -4.30 -11.80 5.64
N GLU A 232 -5.02 -12.77 6.21
CA GLU A 232 -5.45 -12.71 7.60
C GLU A 232 -4.25 -12.68 8.57
N ASP A 233 -3.19 -13.40 8.25
CA ASP A 233 -1.92 -13.37 8.99
C ASP A 233 -1.20 -12.02 8.99
N VAL A 234 -1.47 -11.19 7.97
CA VAL A 234 -0.92 -9.83 7.80
C VAL A 234 -1.80 -8.78 8.47
N THR A 235 -3.10 -8.81 8.17
CA THR A 235 -4.04 -7.78 8.63
C THR A 235 -4.61 -8.05 10.03
N GLY A 236 -4.56 -9.32 10.45
CA GLY A 236 -5.17 -9.79 11.69
C GLY A 236 -6.68 -10.03 11.60
N TYR A 237 -7.29 -9.80 10.41
CA TYR A 237 -8.72 -9.96 10.17
C TYR A 237 -8.97 -10.91 9.00
N ARG A 238 -10.08 -11.65 9.07
CA ARG A 238 -10.51 -12.48 7.97
C ARG A 238 -10.77 -11.64 6.71
N TRP A 239 -10.96 -12.29 5.56
CA TRP A 239 -11.37 -11.61 4.35
C TRP A 239 -12.70 -10.88 4.53
N GLU A 240 -12.71 -9.57 4.19
CA GLU A 240 -13.91 -8.73 4.20
C GLU A 240 -14.04 -8.04 2.84
N CYS A 241 -14.74 -8.65 1.90
CA CYS A 241 -14.89 -8.15 0.53
C CYS A 241 -15.69 -6.83 0.44
N TRP A 242 -16.35 -6.42 1.50
CA TRP A 242 -17.16 -5.21 1.60
C TRP A 242 -16.40 -4.00 2.19
N HIS A 243 -15.27 -4.22 2.89
CA HIS A 243 -14.59 -3.23 3.71
C HIS A 243 -13.53 -2.47 2.92
N PHE A 244 -13.82 -1.22 2.59
CA PHE A 244 -12.92 -0.35 1.83
C PHE A 244 -12.55 0.91 2.59
N ARG A 245 -11.26 1.25 2.60
CA ARG A 245 -10.74 2.48 3.18
C ARG A 245 -10.37 3.46 2.09
N PHE A 246 -10.79 4.72 2.24
CA PHE A 246 -10.31 5.81 1.41
C PHE A 246 -8.88 6.17 1.78
N ILE A 247 -7.98 6.10 0.81
CA ILE A 247 -6.57 6.45 0.92
C ILE A 247 -6.11 7.40 -0.19
N GLY A 248 -7.02 7.82 -1.08
CA GLY A 248 -6.69 8.66 -2.24
C GLY A 248 -6.19 7.87 -3.44
N LYS A 249 -6.33 8.48 -4.63
CA LYS A 249 -6.00 7.83 -5.91
C LYS A 249 -4.50 7.56 -6.05
N GLU A 250 -3.69 8.50 -5.60
CA GLU A 250 -2.22 8.42 -5.61
C GLU A 250 -1.72 7.23 -4.78
N ALA A 251 -2.24 7.05 -3.56
CA ALA A 251 -1.87 5.94 -2.71
C ALA A 251 -2.39 4.59 -3.23
N CYS A 252 -3.58 4.55 -3.84
CA CYS A 252 -4.07 3.34 -4.50
C CYS A 252 -3.16 2.91 -5.66
N ALA A 253 -2.70 3.86 -6.48
CA ALA A 253 -1.77 3.58 -7.57
C ALA A 253 -0.40 3.11 -7.05
N PHE A 254 0.12 3.77 -6.01
CA PHE A 254 1.38 3.43 -5.37
C PHE A 254 1.35 2.03 -4.73
N GLN A 255 0.30 1.72 -3.97
CA GLN A 255 0.05 0.41 -3.40
C GLN A 255 0.01 -0.70 -4.47
N LYS A 256 -0.72 -0.45 -5.56
CA LYS A 256 -0.85 -1.40 -6.68
C LYS A 256 0.49 -1.64 -7.38
N LYS A 257 1.29 -0.58 -7.55
CA LYS A 257 2.58 -0.64 -8.27
C LYS A 257 3.67 -1.33 -7.45
N TYR A 258 3.75 -1.10 -6.13
CA TYR A 258 4.90 -1.47 -5.32
C TYR A 258 4.62 -2.48 -4.21
N PHE A 259 3.37 -2.63 -3.75
CA PHE A 259 3.02 -3.39 -2.54
C PHE A 259 2.02 -4.51 -2.84
N SER A 260 2.08 -5.08 -4.05
CA SER A 260 1.19 -6.19 -4.48
C SER A 260 -0.31 -5.88 -4.26
N ASN A 261 -0.68 -4.60 -4.32
CA ASN A 261 -2.03 -4.10 -4.03
C ASN A 261 -2.54 -4.40 -2.60
N ILE A 262 -1.63 -4.54 -1.62
CA ILE A 262 -1.96 -4.79 -0.22
C ILE A 262 -1.81 -3.50 0.60
N GLN A 263 -2.93 -2.98 1.08
CA GLN A 263 -3.00 -1.71 1.82
C GLN A 263 -2.12 -1.72 3.08
N GLN A 264 -2.15 -2.82 3.84
CA GLN A 264 -1.39 -2.96 5.09
C GLN A 264 0.11 -2.78 4.87
N PHE A 265 0.68 -3.33 3.79
CA PHE A 265 2.11 -3.21 3.49
C PHE A 265 2.52 -1.78 3.16
N MET A 266 1.70 -1.07 2.37
CA MET A 266 1.96 0.33 2.06
C MET A 266 1.86 1.21 3.31
N LEU A 267 0.85 0.99 4.15
CA LEU A 267 0.67 1.78 5.38
C LEU A 267 1.80 1.49 6.38
N GLU A 268 2.25 0.24 6.53
CA GLU A 268 3.43 -0.13 7.32
C GLU A 268 4.67 0.61 6.82
N PHE A 269 4.91 0.60 5.51
CA PHE A 269 6.02 1.33 4.90
C PHE A 269 5.97 2.84 5.21
N ILE A 270 4.81 3.47 5.00
CA ILE A 270 4.63 4.92 5.21
C ILE A 270 4.81 5.29 6.69
N ASP A 271 4.32 4.47 7.61
CA ASP A 271 4.46 4.69 9.04
C ASP A 271 5.94 4.67 9.47
N ILE A 272 6.69 3.64 9.05
CA ILE A 272 8.12 3.55 9.28
C ILE A 272 8.86 4.71 8.60
N TRP A 273 8.51 5.04 7.36
CA TRP A 273 9.13 6.15 6.62
C TRP A 273 8.97 7.50 7.33
N LYS A 274 7.80 7.78 7.89
CA LYS A 274 7.54 9.03 8.62
C LYS A 274 8.22 9.08 9.99
N SER A 275 8.48 7.92 10.59
CA SER A 275 9.10 7.79 11.91
C SER A 275 10.65 7.74 11.88
N SER A 276 11.26 7.64 10.70
CA SER A 276 12.71 7.46 10.48
C SER A 276 13.47 8.77 10.31
#